data_8ee0513dd597b5e4f62031abbfc586c8
#
_entry.id   8ee0513dd597b5e4f62031abbfc586c8
#
_cell.length_a   1.000
_cell.length_b   1.000
_cell.length_c   1.000
_cell.angle_alpha   90.00
_cell.angle_beta   90.00
_cell.angle_gamma   90.00
#
_symmetry.space_group_name_H-M   'P 1'
#
loop_
_entity.id
_entity.type
_entity.pdbx_description
1 polymer ?
#
loop_
_entity_poly.entity_id
_entity_poly.type
_entity_poly.pdbx_seq_one_letter_code
_entity_poly.pdbx_strand_id
1 'polypeptide(L)'
;MGQIISKSVKTIVKEALASVDTISVQEAKALVDNERYQFVDVRELSEQQKVGVIPGATLSSRGMIEFHIDPDSPLHKSDFVQEKTYIFYCASGARSALSAAAAKDMGLSPVVNMAGGITEWIKNSGPITDR
;
A
#
# COMPACT_ATOMS: atom_id res chain seq x y z
N MET A 1 -21.31 17.48 26.05
CA MET A 1 -21.59 16.45 25.03
C MET A 1 -20.37 16.27 24.18
N GLY A 2 -19.97 15.04 23.93
CA GLY A 2 -18.85 14.76 23.01
C GLY A 2 -19.26 14.82 21.57
N GLN A 3 -18.27 14.60 20.69
CA GLN A 3 -18.51 14.48 19.26
C GLN A 3 -19.21 13.17 18.94
N ILE A 4 -20.04 13.17 17.92
CA ILE A 4 -20.69 11.96 17.40
C ILE A 4 -20.12 11.68 16.02
N ILE A 5 -19.35 10.61 15.92
CA ILE A 5 -18.76 10.22 14.62
C ILE A 5 -19.82 9.43 13.84
N SER A 6 -20.23 9.97 12.71
CA SER A 6 -21.30 9.38 11.90
C SER A 6 -20.80 8.32 10.90
N LYS A 7 -19.48 8.28 10.65
CA LYS A 7 -18.90 7.32 9.72
C LYS A 7 -17.67 6.70 10.34
N SER A 8 -17.69 5.40 10.56
CA SER A 8 -16.57 4.70 11.22
C SER A 8 -15.42 4.45 10.25
N VAL A 9 -14.22 4.26 10.81
CA VAL A 9 -13.06 3.85 9.99
C VAL A 9 -13.31 2.50 9.34
N LYS A 10 -14.04 1.60 10.00
CA LYS A 10 -14.42 0.31 9.43
C LYS A 10 -15.20 0.47 8.14
N THR A 11 -16.15 1.40 8.11
CA THR A 11 -16.93 1.72 6.91
C THR A 11 -16.06 2.31 5.82
N ILE A 12 -15.19 3.26 6.17
CA ILE A 12 -14.26 3.90 5.23
C ILE A 12 -13.35 2.86 4.57
N VAL A 13 -12.79 1.95 5.36
CA VAL A 13 -11.94 0.87 4.84
C VAL A 13 -12.73 -0.08 3.95
N LYS A 14 -13.95 -0.43 4.34
CA LYS A 14 -14.82 -1.31 3.54
C LYS A 14 -15.10 -0.70 2.17
N GLU A 15 -15.39 0.60 2.13
CA GLU A 15 -15.62 1.31 0.87
C GLU A 15 -14.37 1.33 0.00
N ALA A 16 -13.21 1.56 0.61
CA ALA A 16 -11.93 1.53 -0.11
C ALA A 16 -11.67 0.16 -0.72
N LEU A 17 -11.86 -0.90 0.05
CA LEU A 17 -11.69 -2.28 -0.43
C LEU A 17 -12.65 -2.63 -1.58
N ALA A 18 -13.86 -2.04 -1.56
CA ALA A 18 -14.82 -2.24 -2.64
C ALA A 18 -14.39 -1.57 -3.96
N SER A 19 -13.52 -0.57 -3.89
CA SER A 19 -13.08 0.20 -5.06
C SER A 19 -11.80 -0.32 -5.70
N VAL A 20 -11.05 -1.20 -5.05
CA VAL A 20 -9.78 -1.74 -5.56
C VAL A 20 -9.79 -3.26 -5.53
N ASP A 21 -8.98 -3.87 -6.39
CA ASP A 21 -8.78 -5.31 -6.36
C ASP A 21 -7.90 -5.69 -5.17
N THR A 22 -8.11 -6.90 -4.66
CA THR A 22 -7.35 -7.44 -3.54
C THR A 22 -6.68 -8.73 -3.96
N ILE A 23 -5.41 -8.91 -3.57
CA ILE A 23 -4.69 -10.16 -3.77
C ILE A 23 -4.23 -10.71 -2.42
N SER A 24 -4.01 -12.03 -2.38
CA SER A 24 -3.49 -12.69 -1.18
C SER A 24 -1.97 -12.51 -1.09
N VAL A 25 -1.40 -12.76 0.08
CA VAL A 25 0.07 -12.78 0.22
C VAL A 25 0.69 -13.93 -0.59
N GLN A 26 -0.03 -15.03 -0.79
CA GLN A 26 0.47 -16.13 -1.64
C GLN A 26 0.60 -15.68 -3.09
N GLU A 27 -0.40 -15.01 -3.61
CA GLU A 27 -0.34 -14.43 -4.95
C GLU A 27 0.76 -13.38 -5.05
N ALA A 28 0.86 -12.50 -4.07
CA ALA A 28 1.86 -11.42 -4.05
C ALA A 28 3.30 -11.96 -3.97
N LYS A 29 3.54 -13.04 -3.21
CA LYS A 29 4.87 -13.66 -3.11
C LYS A 29 5.44 -14.04 -4.47
N ALA A 30 4.59 -14.53 -5.36
CA ALA A 30 5.01 -14.93 -6.70
C ALA A 30 5.43 -13.73 -7.57
N LEU A 31 5.12 -12.50 -7.13
CA LEU A 31 5.33 -11.28 -7.92
C LEU A 31 6.51 -10.44 -7.46
N VAL A 32 7.20 -10.85 -6.38
CA VAL A 32 8.24 -10.01 -5.75
C VAL A 32 9.41 -9.71 -6.69
N ASP A 33 9.76 -10.63 -7.58
CA ASP A 33 10.84 -10.44 -8.56
C ASP A 33 10.32 -10.10 -9.97
N ASN A 34 9.02 -9.85 -10.11
CA ASN A 34 8.42 -9.54 -11.39
C ASN A 34 8.47 -8.04 -11.64
N GLU A 35 9.21 -7.62 -12.65
CA GLU A 35 9.41 -6.20 -12.98
C GLU A 35 8.14 -5.45 -13.38
N ARG A 36 7.05 -6.16 -13.67
CA ARG A 36 5.75 -5.54 -14.00
C ARG A 36 4.97 -5.13 -12.76
N TYR A 37 5.49 -5.44 -11.57
CA TYR A 37 4.82 -5.16 -10.31
C TYR A 37 5.73 -4.34 -9.41
N GLN A 38 5.13 -3.39 -8.70
CA GLN A 38 5.83 -2.55 -7.75
C GLN A 38 5.10 -2.57 -6.41
N PHE A 39 5.76 -3.07 -5.37
CA PHE A 39 5.22 -3.03 -4.02
C PHE A 39 5.34 -1.60 -3.46
N VAL A 40 4.30 -1.16 -2.77
CA VAL A 40 4.25 0.17 -2.13
C VAL A 40 3.95 -0.03 -0.65
N ASP A 41 4.92 0.32 0.19
CA ASP A 41 4.81 0.24 1.64
C ASP A 41 4.30 1.58 2.17
N VAL A 42 3.08 1.57 2.75
CA VAL A 42 2.45 2.80 3.24
C VAL A 42 2.54 2.96 4.76
N ARG A 43 3.38 2.12 5.40
CA ARG A 43 3.61 2.20 6.84
C ARG A 43 4.54 3.37 7.19
N GLU A 44 4.64 3.66 8.48
CA GLU A 44 5.55 4.67 9.00
C GLU A 44 6.98 4.14 9.12
N LEU A 45 7.94 5.06 9.15
CA LEU A 45 9.37 4.76 9.25
C LEU A 45 9.68 3.83 10.43
N SER A 46 9.11 4.09 11.60
CA SER A 46 9.36 3.29 12.80
C SER A 46 8.94 1.83 12.63
N GLU A 47 7.83 1.59 11.93
CA GLU A 47 7.37 0.23 11.63
C GLU A 47 8.32 -0.48 10.68
N GLN A 48 8.79 0.23 9.66
CA GLN A 48 9.71 -0.30 8.66
C GLN A 48 11.07 -0.65 9.28
N GLN A 49 11.57 0.19 10.16
CA GLN A 49 12.83 -0.06 10.86
C GLN A 49 12.74 -1.26 11.81
N LYS A 50 11.59 -1.44 12.44
CA LYS A 50 11.38 -2.51 13.42
C LYS A 50 11.19 -3.88 12.76
N VAL A 51 10.46 -3.94 11.66
CA VAL A 51 10.02 -5.21 11.05
C VAL A 51 10.69 -5.48 9.69
N GLY A 52 11.22 -4.45 9.05
CA GLY A 52 11.75 -4.55 7.70
C GLY A 52 10.69 -4.28 6.63
N VAL A 53 11.07 -4.42 5.38
CA VAL A 53 10.24 -4.12 4.22
C VAL A 53 10.30 -5.25 3.20
N ILE A 54 9.33 -5.33 2.32
CA ILE A 54 9.40 -6.21 1.14
C ILE A 54 10.51 -5.67 0.23
N PRO A 55 11.43 -6.53 -0.25
CA PRO A 55 12.54 -6.06 -1.08
C PRO A 55 12.08 -5.27 -2.29
N GLY A 56 12.71 -4.12 -2.52
CA GLY A 56 12.41 -3.26 -3.67
C GLY A 56 11.16 -2.39 -3.54
N ALA A 57 10.48 -2.43 -2.40
CA ALA A 57 9.26 -1.66 -2.21
C ALA A 57 9.52 -0.15 -2.26
N THR A 58 8.60 0.57 -2.88
CA THR A 58 8.54 2.04 -2.78
C THR A 58 8.02 2.39 -1.38
N LEU A 59 8.73 3.27 -0.68
CA LEU A 59 8.34 3.71 0.66
C LEU A 59 7.56 5.01 0.55
N SER A 60 6.27 4.95 0.81
CA SER A 60 5.38 6.10 0.67
C SER A 60 4.28 5.99 1.71
N SER A 61 4.45 6.66 2.85
CA SER A 61 3.49 6.58 3.95
C SER A 61 2.09 7.04 3.53
N ARG A 62 1.08 6.55 4.24
CA ARG A 62 -0.32 6.92 3.96
C ARG A 62 -0.52 8.44 3.88
N GLY A 63 0.15 9.19 4.75
CA GLY A 63 0.05 10.65 4.78
C GLY A 63 0.73 11.36 3.63
N MET A 64 1.60 10.67 2.89
CA MET A 64 2.39 11.26 1.82
C MET A 64 2.01 10.74 0.43
N ILE A 65 1.16 9.73 0.34
CA ILE A 65 0.94 9.01 -0.92
C ILE A 65 0.50 9.94 -2.06
N GLU A 66 -0.43 10.84 -1.81
CA GLU A 66 -0.91 11.75 -2.84
C GLU A 66 0.18 12.68 -3.35
N PHE A 67 1.03 13.15 -2.43
CA PHE A 67 2.16 14.04 -2.78
C PHE A 67 3.24 13.31 -3.57
N HIS A 68 3.45 12.03 -3.31
CA HIS A 68 4.43 11.23 -4.01
C HIS A 68 3.95 10.81 -5.40
N ILE A 69 2.65 10.62 -5.59
CA ILE A 69 2.06 10.17 -6.85
C ILE A 69 1.99 11.30 -7.88
N ASP A 70 1.62 12.51 -7.47
CA ASP A 70 1.38 13.62 -8.39
C ASP A 70 2.70 14.12 -9.02
N PRO A 71 2.86 14.01 -10.36
CA PRO A 71 4.07 14.49 -11.03
C PRO A 71 4.33 15.99 -10.86
N ASP A 72 3.30 16.78 -10.58
CA ASP A 72 3.43 18.22 -10.38
C ASP A 72 3.75 18.59 -8.94
N SER A 73 3.75 17.60 -8.03
CA SER A 73 4.13 17.83 -6.64
C SER A 73 5.65 17.95 -6.50
N PRO A 74 6.17 18.92 -5.71
CA PRO A 74 7.60 18.99 -5.43
C PRO A 74 8.14 17.76 -4.69
N LEU A 75 7.27 16.93 -4.14
CA LEU A 75 7.63 15.69 -3.42
C LEU A 75 7.41 14.42 -4.26
N HIS A 76 7.14 14.56 -5.55
CA HIS A 76 6.88 13.45 -6.45
C HIS A 76 8.01 12.40 -6.43
N LYS A 77 7.61 11.13 -6.45
CA LYS A 77 8.52 10.00 -6.62
C LYS A 77 8.30 9.38 -8.00
N SER A 78 9.39 9.24 -8.76
CA SER A 78 9.34 8.69 -10.12
C SER A 78 8.88 7.22 -10.16
N ASP A 79 8.92 6.53 -9.02
CA ASP A 79 8.37 5.17 -8.89
C ASP A 79 6.93 5.09 -9.39
N PHE A 80 6.16 6.18 -9.28
CA PHE A 80 4.73 6.20 -9.61
C PHE A 80 4.40 6.56 -11.05
N VAL A 81 5.41 6.74 -11.91
CA VAL A 81 5.16 7.01 -13.35
C VAL A 81 5.58 5.84 -14.25
N GLN A 82 5.73 4.65 -13.68
CA GLN A 82 6.11 3.45 -14.42
C GLN A 82 4.89 2.65 -14.85
N GLU A 83 5.01 1.94 -15.97
CA GLU A 83 3.93 1.05 -16.43
C GLU A 83 3.97 -0.27 -15.67
N LYS A 84 3.51 -0.23 -14.43
CA LYS A 84 3.49 -1.38 -13.51
C LYS A 84 2.14 -1.48 -12.82
N THR A 85 1.84 -2.66 -12.30
CA THR A 85 0.77 -2.83 -11.33
C THR A 85 1.33 -2.56 -9.95
N TYR A 86 0.69 -1.68 -9.19
CA TYR A 86 1.15 -1.29 -7.87
C TYR A 86 0.43 -2.10 -6.80
N ILE A 87 1.20 -2.78 -5.95
CA ILE A 87 0.69 -3.61 -4.85
C ILE A 87 0.91 -2.85 -3.56
N PHE A 88 -0.17 -2.35 -2.98
CA PHE A 88 -0.12 -1.57 -1.74
C PHE A 88 -0.21 -2.50 -0.54
N TYR A 89 0.63 -2.26 0.46
CA TYR A 89 0.56 -2.99 1.72
C TYR A 89 0.85 -2.10 2.92
N CYS A 90 0.32 -2.51 4.08
CA CYS A 90 0.64 -1.92 5.37
C CYS A 90 0.83 -3.05 6.38
N ALA A 91 0.53 -2.85 7.65
CA ALA A 91 0.65 -3.91 8.66
C ALA A 91 -0.40 -5.00 8.48
N SER A 92 -1.67 -4.62 8.29
CA SER A 92 -2.82 -5.55 8.25
C SER A 92 -3.74 -5.38 7.04
N GLY A 93 -3.54 -4.35 6.22
CA GLY A 93 -4.32 -4.14 5.00
C GLY A 93 -5.28 -2.97 4.99
N ALA A 94 -5.48 -2.28 6.12
CA ALA A 94 -6.44 -1.19 6.21
C ALA A 94 -5.92 0.14 5.63
N ARG A 95 -4.77 0.61 6.10
CA ARG A 95 -4.17 1.85 5.59
C ARG A 95 -3.81 1.73 4.11
N SER A 96 -3.39 0.54 3.69
CA SER A 96 -3.06 0.28 2.30
C SER A 96 -4.31 0.27 1.40
N ALA A 97 -5.44 -0.20 1.90
CA ALA A 97 -6.71 -0.10 1.18
C ALA A 97 -7.08 1.37 0.92
N LEU A 98 -6.96 2.22 1.95
CA LEU A 98 -7.21 3.66 1.80
C LEU A 98 -6.24 4.29 0.81
N SER A 99 -4.96 3.91 0.87
CA SER A 99 -3.92 4.43 -0.02
C SER A 99 -4.14 4.01 -1.46
N ALA A 100 -4.47 2.73 -1.68
CA ALA A 100 -4.73 2.21 -3.02
C ALA A 100 -5.97 2.87 -3.64
N ALA A 101 -7.02 3.08 -2.85
CA ALA A 101 -8.23 3.76 -3.30
C ALA A 101 -7.94 5.22 -3.68
N ALA A 102 -7.15 5.93 -2.86
CA ALA A 102 -6.74 7.31 -3.15
C ALA A 102 -5.89 7.36 -4.43
N ALA A 103 -4.95 6.43 -4.59
CA ALA A 103 -4.10 6.33 -5.77
C ALA A 103 -4.92 6.11 -7.04
N LYS A 104 -5.87 5.18 -6.98
CA LYS A 104 -6.76 4.88 -8.10
C LYS A 104 -7.58 6.11 -8.49
N ASP A 105 -8.10 6.81 -7.49
CA ASP A 105 -8.89 8.01 -7.69
C ASP A 105 -8.09 9.13 -8.39
N MET A 106 -6.77 9.17 -8.16
CA MET A 106 -5.86 10.09 -8.84
C MET A 106 -5.49 9.65 -10.26
N GLY A 107 -5.83 8.43 -10.64
CA GLY A 107 -5.54 7.90 -11.97
C GLY A 107 -4.41 6.89 -12.03
N LEU A 108 -3.79 6.54 -10.91
CA LEU A 108 -2.77 5.47 -10.88
C LEU A 108 -3.47 4.12 -11.07
N SER A 109 -3.04 3.36 -12.08
CA SER A 109 -3.72 2.11 -12.44
C SER A 109 -2.76 1.21 -13.23
N PRO A 110 -2.78 -0.13 -13.02
CA PRO A 110 -3.62 -0.84 -12.04
C PRO A 110 -3.06 -0.75 -10.61
N VAL A 111 -3.95 -0.78 -9.62
CA VAL A 111 -3.59 -0.85 -8.21
C VAL A 111 -4.31 -2.03 -7.55
N VAL A 112 -3.63 -2.70 -6.63
CA VAL A 112 -4.23 -3.77 -5.83
C VAL A 112 -3.80 -3.60 -4.37
N ASN A 113 -4.63 -4.11 -3.45
CA ASN A 113 -4.31 -4.16 -2.03
C ASN A 113 -3.91 -5.58 -1.64
N MET A 114 -2.84 -5.73 -0.88
CA MET A 114 -2.41 -7.03 -0.37
C MET A 114 -3.12 -7.33 0.94
N ALA A 115 -4.02 -8.31 0.94
CA ALA A 115 -4.77 -8.71 2.12
C ALA A 115 -3.84 -9.21 3.22
N GLY A 116 -4.11 -8.80 4.46
CA GLY A 116 -3.35 -9.24 5.62
C GLY A 116 -2.02 -8.51 5.83
N GLY A 117 -1.57 -7.75 4.85
CA GLY A 117 -0.37 -6.91 4.95
C GLY A 117 0.90 -7.67 5.28
N ILE A 118 1.89 -6.95 5.83
CA ILE A 118 3.19 -7.55 6.15
C ILE A 118 3.10 -8.61 7.25
N THR A 119 2.08 -8.53 8.11
CA THR A 119 1.87 -9.53 9.15
C THR A 119 1.62 -10.91 8.53
N GLU A 120 0.72 -11.00 7.56
CA GLU A 120 0.46 -12.25 6.83
C GLU A 120 1.64 -12.64 5.92
N TRP A 121 2.29 -11.66 5.32
CA TRP A 121 3.46 -11.87 4.48
C TRP A 121 4.55 -12.63 5.23
N ILE A 122 4.86 -12.19 6.45
CA ILE A 122 5.87 -12.82 7.30
C ILE A 122 5.43 -14.22 7.72
N LYS A 123 4.16 -14.42 8.09
CA LYS A 123 3.63 -15.73 8.44
C LYS A 123 3.75 -16.74 7.28
N ASN A 124 3.69 -16.26 6.06
CA ASN A 124 3.81 -17.08 4.86
C ASN A 124 5.22 -17.10 4.28
N SER A 125 6.21 -16.74 5.09
CA SER A 125 7.63 -16.76 4.72
C SER A 125 7.98 -15.91 3.51
N GLY A 126 7.28 -14.79 3.31
CA GLY A 126 7.63 -13.82 2.28
C GLY A 126 8.98 -13.18 2.58
N PRO A 127 9.79 -12.85 1.56
CA PRO A 127 11.10 -12.24 1.78
C PRO A 127 10.98 -10.85 2.41
N ILE A 128 11.91 -10.57 3.33
CA ILE A 128 12.00 -9.30 4.05
C ILE A 128 13.46 -8.83 4.01
N THR A 129 13.64 -7.54 3.85
CA THR A 129 14.95 -6.91 3.97
C THR A 129 14.88 -5.74 4.94
N ASP A 130 16.02 -5.36 5.49
CA ASP A 130 16.11 -4.18 6.35
C ASP A 130 15.83 -2.92 5.53
N ARG A 131 15.22 -1.97 6.21
CA ARG A 131 14.97 -0.67 5.60
C ARG A 131 16.25 0.17 5.49
#